data_9e0701ff1be76de5f0b0bd33342f991c
#
_entry.id   9e0701ff1be76de5f0b0bd33342f991c
#
_cell.length_a   1.000
_cell.length_b   1.000
_cell.length_c   1.000
_cell.angle_alpha   90.00
_cell.angle_beta   90.00
_cell.angle_gamma   90.00
#
_symmetry.space_group_name_H-M   'P 1'
#
loop_
_entity.id
_entity.type
_entity.pdbx_description
1 polymer ?
#
loop_
_entity_poly.entity_id
_entity_poly.type
_entity_poly.pdbx_seq_one_letter_code
_entity_poly.pdbx_strand_id
1 'polypeptide(L)'
;VYWCFDCGSSLAEFEIEYQDKKSQTLDVAFKAHNPAQLAAAFGLPALTKDAFAVIWTTTAWTIPANQALNLNPELPYALVDTERGLLIVAETLVESCLQRWNLQGQVLAVAQGKQLAGIEFEHPLHDVDAGYKRLSPVYLAEYATATDGTGLVHSSPAYGVEDFNSCV
;
A
#
# COMPACT_ATOMS: atom_id res chain seq x y z
N VAL A 1 -3.01 8.37 -22.57
CA VAL A 1 -3.56 8.18 -23.91
C VAL A 1 -4.10 6.77 -24.03
N TYR A 2 -5.35 6.65 -24.46
CA TYR A 2 -5.93 5.35 -24.80
C TYR A 2 -5.27 4.81 -26.07
N TRP A 3 -4.93 3.55 -26.06
CA TRP A 3 -4.17 2.91 -27.13
C TRP A 3 -4.77 1.57 -27.51
N CYS A 4 -4.98 1.33 -28.80
CA CYS A 4 -5.36 0.03 -29.34
C CYS A 4 -4.10 -0.74 -29.74
N PHE A 5 -3.86 -1.89 -29.10
CA PHE A 5 -2.71 -2.74 -29.41
C PHE A 5 -2.83 -3.44 -30.76
N ASP A 6 -4.06 -3.74 -31.17
CA ASP A 6 -4.32 -4.41 -32.46
C ASP A 6 -4.15 -3.44 -33.64
N CYS A 7 -4.66 -2.20 -33.48
CA CYS A 7 -4.53 -1.17 -34.50
C CYS A 7 -3.18 -0.44 -34.49
N GLY A 8 -2.46 -0.52 -33.37
CA GLY A 8 -1.20 0.21 -33.18
C GLY A 8 -1.38 1.74 -33.18
N SER A 9 -2.52 2.24 -32.71
CA SER A 9 -2.87 3.67 -32.74
C SER A 9 -3.53 4.15 -31.46
N SER A 10 -3.46 5.48 -31.24
CA SER A 10 -4.21 6.13 -30.18
C SER A 10 -5.71 6.18 -30.51
N LEU A 11 -6.54 6.11 -29.47
CA LEU A 11 -7.99 6.18 -29.56
C LEU A 11 -8.51 7.49 -29.02
N ALA A 12 -9.55 8.04 -29.66
CA ALA A 12 -10.36 9.09 -29.09
C ALA A 12 -11.32 8.52 -28.04
N GLU A 13 -11.80 9.37 -27.13
CA GLU A 13 -12.65 8.93 -26.02
C GLU A 13 -13.93 8.21 -26.47
N PHE A 14 -14.54 8.65 -27.58
CA PHE A 14 -15.74 8.06 -28.13
C PHE A 14 -15.51 6.70 -28.85
N GLU A 15 -14.25 6.30 -29.05
CA GLU A 15 -13.87 5.00 -29.62
C GLU A 15 -13.65 3.93 -28.55
N ILE A 16 -13.84 4.30 -27.27
CA ILE A 16 -13.56 3.43 -26.12
C ILE A 16 -14.87 2.79 -25.67
N GLU A 17 -14.83 1.48 -25.47
CA GLU A 17 -15.88 0.74 -24.81
C GLU A 17 -15.39 0.17 -23.49
N TYR A 18 -16.20 0.28 -22.43
CA TYR A 18 -15.91 -0.31 -21.13
C TYR A 18 -16.63 -1.64 -20.99
N GLN A 19 -15.91 -2.65 -20.53
CA GLN A 19 -16.45 -3.98 -20.27
C GLN A 19 -16.02 -4.46 -18.89
N ASP A 20 -16.88 -5.20 -18.21
CA ASP A 20 -16.55 -5.86 -16.96
C ASP A 20 -15.45 -6.90 -17.18
N LYS A 21 -14.37 -6.76 -16.44
CA LYS A 21 -13.23 -7.68 -16.50
C LYS A 21 -12.91 -8.20 -15.10
N LYS A 22 -12.80 -9.53 -14.98
CA LYS A 22 -12.23 -10.15 -13.78
C LYS A 22 -10.72 -10.03 -13.84
N SER A 23 -10.12 -9.37 -12.85
CA SER A 23 -8.67 -9.32 -12.65
C SER A 23 -8.28 -9.98 -11.33
N GLN A 24 -7.06 -10.48 -11.26
CA GLN A 24 -6.49 -10.96 -10.01
C GLN A 24 -6.12 -9.74 -9.15
N THR A 25 -6.38 -9.86 -7.87
CA THR A 25 -5.96 -8.89 -6.87
C THR A 25 -4.78 -9.45 -6.09
N LEU A 26 -3.92 -8.57 -5.60
CA LEU A 26 -2.73 -8.95 -4.84
C LEU A 26 -2.61 -8.07 -3.60
N ASP A 27 -2.38 -8.70 -2.46
CA ASP A 27 -1.93 -8.03 -1.24
C ASP A 27 -0.41 -8.11 -1.17
N VAL A 28 0.28 -6.98 -1.00
CA VAL A 28 1.74 -6.90 -0.99
C VAL A 28 2.21 -6.25 0.30
N ALA A 29 3.13 -6.93 0.99
CA ALA A 29 3.70 -6.48 2.25
C ALA A 29 5.03 -5.73 2.01
N PHE A 30 5.14 -4.53 2.56
CA PHE A 30 6.33 -3.69 2.57
C PHE A 30 6.92 -3.71 3.99
N LYS A 31 8.13 -4.21 4.15
CA LYS A 31 8.78 -4.33 5.45
C LYS A 31 9.19 -2.97 6.01
N ALA A 32 8.93 -2.72 7.28
CA ALA A 32 9.37 -1.50 7.95
C ALA A 32 10.90 -1.43 7.99
N HIS A 33 11.46 -0.33 7.45
CA HIS A 33 12.91 -0.12 7.44
C HIS A 33 13.46 0.24 8.83
N ASN A 34 12.73 1.05 9.59
CA ASN A 34 13.10 1.46 10.93
C ASN A 34 12.02 1.03 11.96
N PRO A 35 12.15 -0.15 12.58
CA PRO A 35 11.18 -0.64 13.55
C PRO A 35 11.00 0.26 14.78
N ALA A 36 12.04 0.99 15.21
CA ALA A 36 11.96 1.88 16.37
C ALA A 36 11.11 3.12 16.08
N GLN A 37 11.26 3.69 14.89
CA GLN A 37 10.43 4.82 14.44
C GLN A 37 8.96 4.41 14.32
N LEU A 38 8.69 3.24 13.75
CA LEU A 38 7.34 2.70 13.63
C LEU A 38 6.72 2.42 15.01
N ALA A 39 7.47 1.82 15.94
CA ALA A 39 7.00 1.59 17.31
C ALA A 39 6.59 2.89 17.98
N ALA A 40 7.44 3.93 17.88
CA ALA A 40 7.14 5.26 18.46
C ALA A 40 5.87 5.87 17.87
N ALA A 41 5.62 5.73 16.55
CA ALA A 41 4.41 6.25 15.90
C ALA A 41 3.13 5.55 16.40
N PHE A 42 3.22 4.29 16.79
CA PHE A 42 2.12 3.55 17.43
C PHE A 42 2.10 3.68 18.97
N GLY A 43 2.98 4.50 19.56
CA GLY A 43 3.06 4.66 21.01
C GLY A 43 3.56 3.43 21.76
N LEU A 44 4.31 2.56 21.08
CA LEU A 44 4.88 1.34 21.67
C LEU A 44 6.36 1.53 22.00
N PRO A 45 6.89 0.89 23.07
CA PRO A 45 8.29 0.97 23.43
C PRO A 45 9.22 0.28 22.44
N ALA A 46 8.74 -0.80 21.80
CA ALA A 46 9.44 -1.56 20.78
C ALA A 46 8.46 -2.48 20.03
N LEU A 47 8.85 -2.94 18.84
CA LEU A 47 8.15 -3.98 18.12
C LEU A 47 8.72 -5.36 18.52
N THR A 48 7.86 -6.36 18.64
CA THR A 48 8.22 -7.73 19.03
C THR A 48 8.54 -8.63 17.84
N LYS A 49 8.13 -8.20 16.63
CA LYS A 49 8.28 -8.93 15.37
C LYS A 49 8.56 -7.93 14.24
N ASP A 50 8.97 -8.43 13.09
CA ASP A 50 8.99 -7.64 11.85
C ASP A 50 7.60 -7.08 11.55
N ALA A 51 7.54 -5.83 11.11
CA ALA A 51 6.30 -5.14 10.78
C ALA A 51 6.21 -4.81 9.29
N PHE A 52 5.01 -4.86 8.75
CA PHE A 52 4.77 -4.69 7.34
C PHE A 52 3.55 -3.79 7.10
N ALA A 53 3.69 -2.81 6.21
CA ALA A 53 2.56 -2.13 5.61
C ALA A 53 2.01 -2.99 4.47
N VAL A 54 0.72 -3.31 4.48
CA VAL A 54 0.12 -4.17 3.45
C VAL A 54 -0.75 -3.33 2.54
N ILE A 55 -0.42 -3.30 1.25
CA ILE A 55 -1.25 -2.68 0.22
C ILE A 55 -2.07 -3.74 -0.53
N TRP A 56 -3.15 -3.31 -1.14
CA TRP A 56 -3.96 -4.12 -2.04
C TRP A 56 -3.99 -3.49 -3.43
N THR A 57 -3.81 -4.28 -4.48
CA THR A 57 -3.79 -3.78 -5.85
C THR A 57 -4.42 -4.75 -6.83
N THR A 58 -5.06 -4.20 -7.87
CA THR A 58 -5.52 -4.91 -9.07
C THR A 58 -4.49 -4.81 -10.21
N THR A 59 -3.43 -4.03 -10.05
CA THR A 59 -2.43 -3.69 -11.08
C THR A 59 -1.02 -4.04 -10.60
N ALA A 60 -0.80 -5.32 -10.27
CA ALA A 60 0.46 -5.80 -9.67
C ALA A 60 1.72 -5.48 -10.50
N TRP A 61 1.60 -5.30 -11.80
CA TRP A 61 2.72 -4.94 -12.70
C TRP A 61 3.30 -3.54 -12.46
N THR A 62 2.63 -2.69 -11.68
CA THR A 62 3.14 -1.36 -11.30
C THR A 62 4.02 -1.40 -10.05
N ILE A 63 4.03 -2.48 -9.28
CA ILE A 63 4.83 -2.64 -8.07
C ILE A 63 6.33 -2.40 -8.30
N PRO A 64 6.97 -2.88 -9.39
CA PRO A 64 8.39 -2.58 -9.64
C PRO A 64 8.72 -1.09 -9.71
N ALA A 65 7.75 -0.25 -10.09
CA ALA A 65 7.91 1.21 -10.17
C ALA A 65 7.40 1.96 -8.92
N ASN A 66 7.09 1.25 -7.83
CA ASN A 66 6.67 1.87 -6.58
C ASN A 66 7.69 2.88 -6.06
N GLN A 67 7.23 4.03 -5.59
CA GLN A 67 8.05 5.10 -5.01
C GLN A 67 7.59 5.49 -3.60
N ALA A 68 6.32 5.24 -3.24
CA ALA A 68 5.75 5.63 -1.96
C ALA A 68 4.56 4.75 -1.57
N LEU A 69 4.15 4.87 -0.31
CA LEU A 69 2.89 4.36 0.22
C LEU A 69 2.03 5.55 0.64
N ASN A 70 0.77 5.60 0.20
CA ASN A 70 -0.13 6.68 0.52
C ASN A 70 -1.17 6.24 1.56
N LEU A 71 -1.29 7.04 2.61
CA LEU A 71 -2.23 6.86 3.70
C LEU A 71 -3.11 8.11 3.84
N ASN A 72 -4.35 7.91 4.24
CA ASN A 72 -5.23 9.03 4.57
C ASN A 72 -4.84 9.59 5.96
N PRO A 73 -4.59 10.90 6.09
CA PRO A 73 -4.17 11.50 7.36
C PRO A 73 -5.18 11.31 8.50
N GLU A 74 -6.47 11.27 8.18
CA GLU A 74 -7.57 11.25 9.16
C GLU A 74 -8.09 9.83 9.47
N LEU A 75 -7.63 8.80 8.75
CA LEU A 75 -8.03 7.44 9.03
C LEU A 75 -7.15 6.80 10.13
N PRO A 76 -7.75 5.98 11.01
CA PRO A 76 -7.01 5.16 11.94
C PRO A 76 -6.45 3.91 11.24
N TYR A 77 -5.18 3.61 11.52
CA TYR A 77 -4.49 2.41 11.05
C TYR A 77 -4.11 1.54 12.24
N ALA A 78 -4.41 0.26 12.14
CA ALA A 78 -4.14 -0.73 13.17
C ALA A 78 -2.83 -1.47 12.90
N LEU A 79 -2.04 -1.68 13.94
CA LEU A 79 -0.93 -2.61 13.97
C LEU A 79 -1.43 -3.94 14.52
N VAL A 80 -1.51 -4.95 13.67
CA VAL A 80 -2.13 -6.25 13.98
C VAL A 80 -1.06 -7.31 14.14
N ASP A 81 -1.00 -7.96 15.32
CA ASP A 81 -0.12 -9.10 15.55
C ASP A 81 -0.70 -10.36 14.94
N THR A 82 0.08 -10.99 14.08
CA THR A 82 -0.28 -12.23 13.37
C THR A 82 0.90 -13.23 13.42
N GLU A 83 0.65 -14.44 12.97
CA GLU A 83 1.73 -15.43 12.78
C GLU A 83 2.75 -15.04 11.71
N ARG A 84 2.37 -14.14 10.75
CA ARG A 84 3.24 -13.62 9.68
C ARG A 84 3.98 -12.36 10.05
N GLY A 85 3.86 -11.88 11.30
CA GLY A 85 4.44 -10.64 11.76
C GLY A 85 3.38 -9.60 12.11
N LEU A 86 3.82 -8.35 12.29
CA LEU A 86 2.93 -7.22 12.58
C LEU A 86 2.47 -6.60 11.27
N LEU A 87 1.16 -6.57 11.03
CA LEU A 87 0.60 -6.06 9.77
C LEU A 87 -0.11 -4.73 10.02
N ILE A 88 0.12 -3.75 9.15
CA ILE A 88 -0.52 -2.42 9.19
C ILE A 88 -1.60 -2.37 8.11
N VAL A 89 -2.83 -2.11 8.54
CA VAL A 89 -4.00 -1.92 7.68
C VAL A 89 -4.92 -0.87 8.32
N ALA A 90 -5.85 -0.30 7.55
CA ALA A 90 -6.88 0.56 8.13
C ALA A 90 -7.68 -0.21 9.20
N GLU A 91 -7.95 0.43 10.34
CA GLU A 91 -8.58 -0.22 11.50
C GLU A 91 -9.91 -0.89 11.13
N THR A 92 -10.73 -0.22 10.34
CA THR A 92 -12.05 -0.72 9.90
C THR A 92 -11.97 -1.93 8.97
N LEU A 93 -10.82 -2.20 8.37
CA LEU A 93 -10.59 -3.30 7.43
C LEU A 93 -9.85 -4.50 8.05
N VAL A 94 -9.49 -4.43 9.33
CA VAL A 94 -8.71 -5.50 10.00
C VAL A 94 -9.40 -6.85 9.86
N GLU A 95 -10.69 -6.95 10.19
CA GLU A 95 -11.42 -8.22 10.18
C GLU A 95 -11.52 -8.81 8.76
N SER A 96 -11.86 -7.98 7.76
CA SER A 96 -11.97 -8.39 6.37
C SER A 96 -10.61 -8.82 5.78
N CYS A 97 -9.53 -8.13 6.15
CA CYS A 97 -8.18 -8.48 5.76
C CYS A 97 -7.75 -9.83 6.37
N LEU A 98 -7.92 -10.01 7.66
CA LEU A 98 -7.58 -11.27 8.35
C LEU A 98 -8.36 -12.45 7.77
N GLN A 99 -9.67 -12.26 7.51
CA GLN A 99 -10.50 -13.28 6.88
C GLN A 99 -10.00 -13.63 5.46
N ARG A 100 -9.70 -12.61 4.63
CA ARG A 100 -9.19 -12.80 3.26
C ARG A 100 -7.86 -13.54 3.25
N TRP A 101 -6.98 -13.28 4.22
CA TRP A 101 -5.67 -13.92 4.34
C TRP A 101 -5.69 -15.25 5.08
N ASN A 102 -6.85 -15.64 5.63
CA ASN A 102 -7.02 -16.80 6.50
C ASN A 102 -6.01 -16.79 7.68
N LEU A 103 -5.89 -15.62 8.31
CA LEU A 103 -5.02 -15.39 9.46
C LEU A 103 -5.84 -15.10 10.71
N GLN A 104 -5.27 -15.47 11.86
CA GLN A 104 -5.69 -14.96 13.15
C GLN A 104 -4.81 -13.78 13.55
N GLY A 105 -5.38 -12.76 14.17
CA GLY A 105 -4.62 -11.59 14.58
C GLY A 105 -5.28 -10.82 15.71
N GLN A 106 -4.46 -10.05 16.42
CA GLN A 106 -4.91 -9.15 17.49
C GLN A 106 -4.36 -7.75 17.24
N VAL A 107 -5.21 -6.75 17.35
CA VAL A 107 -4.79 -5.35 17.29
C VAL A 107 -3.97 -5.01 18.52
N LEU A 108 -2.72 -4.60 18.32
CA LEU A 108 -1.80 -4.17 19.40
C LEU A 108 -1.91 -2.68 19.68
N ALA A 109 -2.03 -1.89 18.63
CA ALA A 109 -2.07 -0.43 18.73
C ALA A 109 -2.77 0.15 17.49
N VAL A 110 -3.22 1.39 17.61
CA VAL A 110 -3.83 2.18 16.53
C VAL A 110 -3.16 3.55 16.48
N ALA A 111 -2.86 4.03 15.27
CA ALA A 111 -2.32 5.35 15.02
C ALA A 111 -3.09 6.03 13.89
N GLN A 112 -3.23 7.35 13.95
CA GLN A 112 -3.78 8.12 12.83
C GLN A 112 -2.78 8.15 11.67
N GLY A 113 -3.26 8.17 10.43
CA GLY A 113 -2.38 8.20 9.26
C GLY A 113 -1.34 9.30 9.30
N LYS A 114 -1.67 10.49 9.81
CA LYS A 114 -0.73 11.60 9.99
C LYS A 114 0.45 11.28 10.92
N GLN A 115 0.30 10.33 11.86
CA GLN A 115 1.38 9.91 12.75
C GLN A 115 2.37 8.95 12.06
N LEU A 116 1.95 8.36 10.95
CA LEU A 116 2.75 7.45 10.14
C LEU A 116 3.49 8.16 8.99
N ALA A 117 3.24 9.46 8.80
CA ALA A 117 3.88 10.25 7.75
C ALA A 117 5.41 10.19 7.83
N GLY A 118 6.06 9.99 6.68
CA GLY A 118 7.52 9.93 6.57
C GLY A 118 8.18 8.65 7.10
N ILE A 119 7.39 7.67 7.60
CA ILE A 119 7.93 6.35 7.92
C ILE A 119 8.27 5.64 6.61
N GLU A 120 9.43 4.98 6.59
CA GLU A 120 9.96 4.34 5.39
C GLU A 120 9.82 2.82 5.47
N PHE A 121 9.49 2.25 4.32
CA PHE A 121 9.36 0.81 4.13
C PHE A 121 10.28 0.34 3.00
N GLU A 122 10.77 -0.88 3.09
CA GLU A 122 11.58 -1.52 2.05
C GLU A 122 10.70 -1.94 0.89
N HIS A 123 11.18 -1.70 -0.33
CA HIS A 123 10.49 -2.19 -1.53
C HIS A 123 10.34 -3.71 -1.47
N PRO A 124 9.17 -4.30 -1.86
CA PRO A 124 8.95 -5.75 -1.71
C PRO A 124 9.92 -6.62 -2.53
N LEU A 125 10.58 -6.06 -3.53
CA LEU A 125 11.64 -6.69 -4.32
C LEU A 125 13.05 -6.31 -3.88
N HIS A 126 13.21 -5.69 -2.70
CA HIS A 126 14.48 -5.17 -2.17
C HIS A 126 15.65 -6.18 -2.26
N ASP A 127 15.38 -7.45 -1.98
CA ASP A 127 16.39 -8.49 -1.97
C ASP A 127 16.56 -9.21 -3.32
N VAL A 128 15.76 -8.84 -4.33
CA VAL A 128 15.80 -9.46 -5.66
C VAL A 128 16.89 -8.85 -6.52
N ASP A 129 17.02 -7.51 -6.51
CA ASP A 129 18.00 -6.79 -7.33
C ASP A 129 18.40 -5.47 -6.68
N ALA A 130 19.62 -5.01 -6.96
CA ALA A 130 20.17 -3.76 -6.43
C ALA A 130 19.33 -2.52 -6.80
N GLY A 131 18.65 -2.52 -7.96
CA GLY A 131 17.75 -1.46 -8.39
C GLY A 131 16.51 -1.26 -7.50
N TYR A 132 16.17 -2.28 -6.71
CA TYR A 132 15.05 -2.22 -5.75
C TYR A 132 15.48 -1.89 -4.31
N LYS A 133 16.78 -1.68 -4.06
CA LYS A 133 17.30 -1.24 -2.76
C LYS A 133 16.99 0.23 -2.50
N ARG A 134 15.71 0.57 -2.57
CA ARG A 134 15.16 1.89 -2.27
C ARG A 134 14.05 1.77 -1.24
N LEU A 135 13.77 2.87 -0.57
CA LEU A 135 12.73 2.96 0.42
C LEU A 135 11.47 3.59 -0.17
N SER A 136 10.33 3.16 0.34
CA SER A 136 9.01 3.67 0.01
C SER A 136 8.51 4.44 1.24
N PRO A 137 8.63 5.79 1.27
CA PRO A 137 8.12 6.59 2.37
C PRO A 137 6.60 6.63 2.37
N VAL A 138 6.03 6.87 3.54
CA VAL A 138 4.60 7.15 3.69
C VAL A 138 4.34 8.62 3.38
N TYR A 139 3.50 8.87 2.38
CA TYR A 139 2.93 10.18 2.08
C TYR A 139 1.45 10.22 2.46
N LEU A 140 0.95 11.42 2.72
CA LEU A 140 -0.45 11.61 3.09
C LEU A 140 -1.27 11.98 1.85
N ALA A 141 -2.37 11.25 1.63
CA ALA A 141 -3.26 11.47 0.50
C ALA A 141 -4.71 11.21 0.91
N GLU A 142 -5.57 12.21 0.72
CA GLU A 142 -6.99 12.13 1.08
C GLU A 142 -7.76 11.10 0.23
N TYR A 143 -7.26 10.77 -0.96
CA TYR A 143 -7.87 9.76 -1.83
C TYR A 143 -7.67 8.32 -1.34
N ALA A 144 -6.78 8.06 -0.39
CA ALA A 144 -6.69 6.75 0.24
C ALA A 144 -7.93 6.53 1.11
N THR A 145 -8.74 5.55 0.75
CA THR A 145 -10.01 5.23 1.44
C THR A 145 -9.92 3.90 2.18
N ALA A 146 -10.76 3.72 3.17
CA ALA A 146 -10.91 2.46 3.89
C ALA A 146 -12.24 1.75 3.53
N THR A 147 -12.65 1.84 2.27
CA THR A 147 -13.84 1.14 1.75
C THR A 147 -13.52 -0.27 1.29
N ASP A 148 -12.33 -0.44 0.70
CA ASP A 148 -11.89 -1.71 0.13
C ASP A 148 -10.38 -1.93 0.36
N GLY A 149 -9.93 -3.16 0.13
CA GLY A 149 -8.52 -3.52 0.19
C GLY A 149 -7.96 -3.54 1.60
N THR A 150 -6.97 -2.69 1.86
CA THR A 150 -6.25 -2.58 3.15
C THR A 150 -6.27 -1.16 3.71
N GLY A 151 -6.76 -0.18 2.94
CA GLY A 151 -6.72 1.24 3.32
C GLY A 151 -5.37 1.93 3.07
N LEU A 152 -4.38 1.20 2.55
CA LEU A 152 -3.10 1.74 2.11
C LEU A 152 -3.01 1.62 0.59
N VAL A 153 -2.49 2.65 -0.07
CA VAL A 153 -2.32 2.70 -1.52
C VAL A 153 -0.84 2.77 -1.86
N HIS A 154 -0.37 1.90 -2.75
CA HIS A 154 0.98 2.05 -3.28
C HIS A 154 0.99 3.10 -4.40
N SER A 155 2.05 3.89 -4.46
CA SER A 155 2.19 4.98 -5.42
C SER A 155 3.28 4.69 -6.44
N SER A 156 2.91 4.82 -7.72
CA SER A 156 3.82 4.68 -8.87
C SER A 156 3.63 5.86 -9.82
N PRO A 157 4.38 6.96 -9.65
CA PRO A 157 4.19 8.22 -10.36
C PRO A 157 4.20 8.13 -11.88
N ALA A 158 4.85 7.09 -12.43
CA ALA A 158 4.88 6.85 -13.87
C ALA A 158 3.55 6.32 -14.44
N TYR A 159 2.61 5.88 -13.60
CA TYR A 159 1.38 5.19 -14.01
C TYR A 159 0.09 5.89 -13.62
N GLY A 160 0.14 6.93 -12.79
CA GLY A 160 -1.05 7.65 -12.33
C GLY A 160 -0.78 9.13 -12.06
N VAL A 161 -1.75 9.99 -12.41
CA VAL A 161 -1.66 11.44 -12.17
C VAL A 161 -1.74 11.73 -10.66
N GLU A 162 -2.59 11.04 -9.93
CA GLU A 162 -2.71 11.19 -8.47
C GLU A 162 -1.44 10.74 -7.77
N ASP A 163 -0.84 9.63 -8.22
CA ASP A 163 0.44 9.11 -7.72
C ASP A 163 1.57 10.12 -7.98
N PHE A 164 1.60 10.71 -9.19
CA PHE A 164 2.57 11.75 -9.53
C PHE A 164 2.43 12.95 -8.60
N ASN A 165 1.22 13.46 -8.42
CA ASN A 165 0.96 14.63 -7.59
C ASN A 165 1.29 14.40 -6.10
N SER A 166 1.16 13.17 -5.61
CA SER A 166 1.50 12.83 -4.21
C SER A 166 3.00 12.67 -3.96
N CYS A 167 3.80 12.47 -5.02
CA CYS A 167 5.24 12.26 -4.93
C CYS A 167 6.08 13.50 -5.32
N VAL A 168 5.45 14.59 -5.75
CA VAL A 168 6.09 15.88 -6.09
C VAL A 168 5.95 16.85 -4.94
#